data_709dc2e033f5fbd1c4012f49e52dc4c1
#
_entry.id   709dc2e033f5fbd1c4012f49e52dc4c1
#
_cell.length_a   1.000
_cell.length_b   1.000
_cell.length_c   1.000
_cell.angle_alpha   90.00
_cell.angle_beta   90.00
_cell.angle_gamma   90.00
#
_symmetry.space_group_name_H-M   'P 1'
#
loop_
_entity.id
_entity.type
_entity.pdbx_description
1 polymer ?
#
loop_
_entity_poly.entity_id
_entity_poly.type
_entity_poly.pdbx_seq_one_letter_code
_entity_poly.pdbx_strand_id
1 'polypeptide(L)'
;MATTESLTNGLRTLQAIAFDVDGVLTDGRLTWSPSGEELKTFSFTDIMGISLLRRLGLKMALISGEATPQVDLFAKKMHIPFVAKGTRDKATALREFAEKFGLQLDQICFFGDDVNDLFAMEIAGMSACPANAADEVVRYVSDRAKTGSGFVSTENGGIGAVRTFADAVLAARDQSGRDVFLMKAPE
;
A
#
# COMPACT_ATOMS: atom_id res chain seq x y z
N MET A 1 -1.26 -19.02 16.64
CA MET A 1 -0.61 -17.70 16.58
C MET A 1 0.44 -17.80 15.49
N ALA A 2 0.40 -16.95 14.45
CA ALA A 2 1.55 -16.82 13.56
C ALA A 2 2.74 -16.43 14.43
N THR A 3 3.87 -17.07 14.24
CA THR A 3 5.08 -16.64 14.89
C THR A 3 5.47 -15.30 14.27
N THR A 4 6.03 -14.39 15.04
CA THR A 4 6.65 -13.14 14.54
C THR A 4 7.56 -13.44 13.33
N GLU A 5 8.13 -14.61 13.27
CA GLU A 5 8.97 -15.13 12.19
C GLU A 5 8.21 -15.30 10.86
N SER A 6 6.95 -15.77 10.86
CA SER A 6 6.17 -15.97 9.63
C SER A 6 5.85 -14.63 8.95
N LEU A 7 5.44 -13.62 9.72
CA LEU A 7 5.20 -12.25 9.19
C LEU A 7 6.52 -11.64 8.68
N THR A 8 7.60 -11.77 9.43
CA THR A 8 8.92 -11.29 9.04
C THR A 8 9.35 -11.88 7.71
N ASN A 9 9.15 -13.19 7.51
CA ASN A 9 9.47 -13.86 6.25
C ASN A 9 8.59 -13.33 5.09
N GLY A 10 7.29 -13.16 5.29
CA GLY A 10 6.38 -12.58 4.29
C GLY A 10 6.82 -11.16 3.87
N LEU A 11 7.10 -10.28 4.83
CA LEU A 11 7.57 -8.92 4.56
C LEU A 11 8.96 -8.89 3.88
N ARG A 12 9.84 -9.82 4.21
CA ARG A 12 11.19 -9.91 3.63
C ARG A 12 11.17 -10.25 2.14
N THR A 13 10.23 -11.08 1.71
CA THR A 13 10.16 -11.60 0.32
C THR A 13 9.37 -10.71 -0.63
N LEU A 14 8.67 -9.67 -0.14
CA LEU A 14 7.90 -8.76 -0.98
C LEU A 14 8.78 -8.11 -2.06
N GLN A 15 8.27 -8.06 -3.27
CA GLN A 15 8.88 -7.39 -4.42
C GLN A 15 8.09 -6.13 -4.82
N ALA A 16 6.81 -6.08 -4.47
CA ALA A 16 5.95 -4.98 -4.85
C ALA A 16 4.84 -4.71 -3.84
N ILE A 17 4.28 -3.50 -3.94
CA ILE A 17 3.13 -3.05 -3.15
C ILE A 17 2.18 -2.29 -4.06
N ALA A 18 0.91 -2.68 -4.04
CA ALA A 18 -0.19 -1.92 -4.62
C ALA A 18 -0.99 -1.25 -3.50
N PHE A 19 -1.21 0.05 -3.62
CA PHE A 19 -1.96 0.84 -2.66
C PHE A 19 -3.32 1.24 -3.25
N ASP A 20 -4.39 1.09 -2.49
CA ASP A 20 -5.53 1.98 -2.64
C ASP A 20 -5.15 3.40 -2.25
N VAL A 21 -5.95 4.38 -2.62
CA VAL A 21 -5.65 5.80 -2.38
C VAL A 21 -6.51 6.35 -1.26
N ASP A 22 -7.82 6.25 -1.41
CA ASP A 22 -8.77 6.87 -0.50
C ASP A 22 -9.01 5.98 0.72
N GLY A 23 -8.64 6.48 1.91
CA GLY A 23 -8.67 5.72 3.15
C GLY A 23 -7.35 5.01 3.49
N VAL A 24 -6.41 4.88 2.53
CA VAL A 24 -5.07 4.34 2.76
C VAL A 24 -4.01 5.44 2.76
N LEU A 25 -3.86 6.13 1.63
CA LEU A 25 -2.91 7.25 1.46
C LEU A 25 -3.50 8.59 1.90
N THR A 26 -4.82 8.67 1.98
CA THR A 26 -5.59 9.77 2.55
C THR A 26 -6.36 9.28 3.78
N ASP A 27 -6.97 10.21 4.51
CA ASP A 27 -7.83 9.90 5.66
C ASP A 27 -9.26 9.44 5.28
N GLY A 28 -9.51 9.22 3.99
CA GLY A 28 -10.80 8.79 3.45
C GLY A 28 -11.87 9.90 3.39
N ARG A 29 -11.52 11.14 3.70
CA ARG A 29 -12.44 12.26 3.63
C ARG A 29 -12.50 12.88 2.25
N LEU A 30 -13.70 13.18 1.80
CA LEU A 30 -13.95 13.94 0.59
C LEU A 30 -14.12 15.42 0.94
N THR A 31 -13.26 16.26 0.38
CA THR A 31 -13.32 17.72 0.55
C THR A 31 -13.49 18.39 -0.80
N TRP A 32 -14.46 19.29 -0.92
CA TRP A 32 -14.62 20.10 -2.13
C TRP A 32 -14.32 21.57 -1.85
N SER A 33 -13.62 22.21 -2.80
CA SER A 33 -13.51 23.66 -2.84
C SER A 33 -14.87 24.31 -3.18
N PRO A 34 -15.04 25.62 -2.95
CA PRO A 34 -16.25 26.33 -3.38
C PRO A 34 -16.52 26.27 -4.88
N SER A 35 -15.50 26.02 -5.70
CA SER A 35 -15.62 25.80 -7.16
C SER A 35 -16.01 24.38 -7.55
N GLY A 36 -16.19 23.48 -6.58
CA GLY A 36 -16.52 22.06 -6.83
C GLY A 36 -15.30 21.18 -7.15
N GLU A 37 -14.07 21.70 -6.98
CA GLU A 37 -12.85 20.94 -7.17
C GLU A 37 -12.61 20.04 -5.96
N GLU A 38 -12.31 18.76 -6.20
CA GLU A 38 -11.97 17.81 -5.15
C GLU A 38 -10.54 18.04 -4.65
N LEU A 39 -10.36 18.01 -3.34
CA LEU A 39 -9.07 18.16 -2.67
C LEU A 39 -8.73 16.87 -1.92
N LYS A 40 -7.48 16.39 -2.07
CA LYS A 40 -6.94 15.27 -1.30
C LYS A 40 -5.73 15.72 -0.50
N THR A 41 -5.65 15.25 0.75
CA THR A 41 -4.52 15.52 1.64
C THR A 41 -3.71 14.24 1.82
N PHE A 42 -2.39 14.33 1.62
CA PHE A 42 -1.44 13.24 1.79
C PHE A 42 -0.48 13.54 2.93
N SER A 43 -0.18 12.53 3.75
CA SER A 43 0.73 12.64 4.88
C SER A 43 2.19 12.60 4.46
N PHE A 44 3.00 13.55 4.93
CA PHE A 44 4.45 13.47 4.74
C PHE A 44 5.08 12.26 5.45
N THR A 45 4.46 11.77 6.51
CA THR A 45 4.89 10.55 7.20
C THR A 45 4.78 9.34 6.27
N ASP A 46 3.65 9.18 5.57
CA ASP A 46 3.42 8.11 4.59
C ASP A 46 4.26 8.29 3.33
N ILE A 47 4.40 9.53 2.85
CA ILE A 47 5.32 9.90 1.74
C ILE A 47 6.75 9.43 2.04
N MET A 48 7.23 9.61 3.27
CA MET A 48 8.55 9.11 3.66
C MET A 48 8.58 7.58 3.67
N GLY A 49 7.54 6.91 4.16
CA GLY A 49 7.40 5.44 4.11
C GLY A 49 7.52 4.92 2.67
N ILE A 50 6.74 5.48 1.75
CA ILE A 50 6.79 5.15 0.31
C ILE A 50 8.20 5.38 -0.27
N SER A 51 8.85 6.50 0.08
CA SER A 51 10.20 6.81 -0.37
C SER A 51 11.22 5.76 0.08
N LEU A 52 11.12 5.27 1.31
CA LEU A 52 11.99 4.22 1.84
C LEU A 52 11.75 2.88 1.13
N LEU A 53 10.50 2.48 0.95
CA LEU A 53 10.14 1.25 0.23
C LEU A 53 10.66 1.27 -1.22
N ARG A 54 10.55 2.43 -1.90
CA ARG A 54 11.09 2.60 -3.25
C ARG A 54 12.62 2.45 -3.28
N ARG A 55 13.32 3.01 -2.29
CA ARG A 55 14.79 2.88 -2.16
C ARG A 55 15.23 1.44 -1.91
N LEU A 56 14.39 0.64 -1.25
CA LEU A 56 14.58 -0.81 -1.13
C LEU A 56 14.34 -1.57 -2.44
N GLY A 57 13.94 -0.89 -3.51
CA GLY A 57 13.72 -1.49 -4.84
C GLY A 57 12.33 -2.07 -5.06
N LEU A 58 11.37 -1.89 -4.13
CA LEU A 58 10.02 -2.40 -4.32
C LEU A 58 9.32 -1.64 -5.46
N LYS A 59 8.65 -2.39 -6.34
CA LYS A 59 7.75 -1.81 -7.35
C LYS A 59 6.46 -1.37 -6.68
N MET A 60 5.86 -0.30 -7.20
CA MET A 60 4.66 0.27 -6.59
C MET A 60 3.57 0.54 -7.61
N ALA A 61 2.33 0.40 -7.17
CA ALA A 61 1.14 0.73 -7.92
C ALA A 61 0.19 1.59 -7.07
N LEU A 62 -0.57 2.46 -7.73
CA LEU A 62 -1.81 3.05 -7.21
C LEU A 62 -2.97 2.41 -7.96
N ILE A 63 -3.94 1.87 -7.22
CA ILE A 63 -5.14 1.23 -7.77
C ILE A 63 -6.35 1.84 -7.05
N SER A 64 -6.99 2.84 -7.66
CA SER A 64 -8.08 3.61 -7.06
C SER A 64 -9.39 3.45 -7.82
N GLY A 65 -10.50 3.39 -7.08
CA GLY A 65 -11.85 3.47 -7.63
C GLY A 65 -12.18 4.84 -8.21
N GLU A 66 -11.49 5.89 -7.75
CA GLU A 66 -11.70 7.26 -8.18
C GLU A 66 -10.77 7.66 -9.34
N ALA A 67 -11.29 8.45 -10.29
CA ALA A 67 -10.57 8.88 -11.49
C ALA A 67 -10.00 10.32 -11.35
N THR A 68 -9.68 10.74 -10.13
CA THR A 68 -9.28 12.12 -9.86
C THR A 68 -7.85 12.43 -10.33
N PRO A 69 -7.57 13.67 -10.80
CA PRO A 69 -6.22 14.07 -11.22
C PRO A 69 -5.18 14.01 -10.10
N GLN A 70 -5.60 14.10 -8.84
CA GLN A 70 -4.73 14.07 -7.66
C GLN A 70 -3.96 12.74 -7.55
N VAL A 71 -4.56 11.63 -8.02
CA VAL A 71 -3.90 10.32 -8.07
C VAL A 71 -2.67 10.37 -8.99
N ASP A 72 -2.82 10.95 -10.19
CA ASP A 72 -1.69 11.09 -11.14
C ASP A 72 -0.60 12.04 -10.60
N LEU A 73 -1.01 13.14 -9.97
CA LEU A 73 -0.08 14.10 -9.37
C LEU A 73 0.73 13.44 -8.24
N PHE A 74 0.07 12.63 -7.40
CA PHE A 74 0.74 11.89 -6.35
C PHE A 74 1.68 10.82 -6.92
N ALA A 75 1.22 10.03 -7.89
CA ALA A 75 2.05 9.03 -8.56
C ALA A 75 3.31 9.66 -9.18
N LYS A 76 3.16 10.78 -9.88
CA LYS A 76 4.28 11.54 -10.45
C LYS A 76 5.25 12.03 -9.37
N LYS A 77 4.73 12.62 -8.28
CA LYS A 77 5.55 13.09 -7.14
C LYS A 77 6.35 11.95 -6.50
N MET A 78 5.75 10.78 -6.37
CA MET A 78 6.35 9.63 -5.70
C MET A 78 7.11 8.69 -6.64
N HIS A 79 7.12 9.00 -7.95
CA HIS A 79 7.70 8.14 -9.00
C HIS A 79 7.11 6.72 -8.97
N ILE A 80 5.78 6.62 -8.82
CA ILE A 80 5.07 5.34 -8.85
C ILE A 80 4.77 5.00 -10.31
N PRO A 81 5.27 3.86 -10.82
CA PRO A 81 5.29 3.58 -12.26
C PRO A 81 4.00 2.98 -12.82
N PHE A 82 3.05 2.60 -11.96
CA PHE A 82 1.76 2.03 -12.35
C PHE A 82 0.62 2.74 -11.64
N VAL A 83 -0.37 3.17 -12.45
CA VAL A 83 -1.59 3.80 -11.95
C VAL A 83 -2.78 3.21 -12.68
N ALA A 84 -3.70 2.62 -11.94
CA ALA A 84 -5.05 2.26 -12.39
C ALA A 84 -6.05 3.07 -11.56
N LYS A 85 -6.77 3.97 -12.21
CA LYS A 85 -7.76 4.85 -11.56
C LYS A 85 -9.11 4.72 -12.23
N GLY A 86 -10.18 4.99 -11.48
CA GLY A 86 -11.55 4.80 -11.96
C GLY A 86 -11.92 3.33 -12.18
N THR A 87 -11.16 2.39 -11.58
CA THR A 87 -11.42 0.96 -11.75
C THR A 87 -12.23 0.40 -10.58
N ARG A 88 -13.29 -0.34 -10.90
CA ARG A 88 -14.05 -1.12 -9.91
C ARG A 88 -13.48 -2.53 -9.73
N ASP A 89 -12.75 -3.03 -10.72
CA ASP A 89 -12.09 -4.34 -10.68
C ASP A 89 -10.60 -4.17 -10.32
N LYS A 90 -10.35 -3.99 -9.03
CA LYS A 90 -8.99 -3.83 -8.51
C LYS A 90 -8.17 -5.12 -8.63
N ALA A 91 -8.82 -6.29 -8.68
CA ALA A 91 -8.14 -7.57 -8.87
C ALA A 91 -7.55 -7.69 -10.28
N THR A 92 -8.28 -7.28 -11.32
CA THR A 92 -7.74 -7.22 -12.69
C THR A 92 -6.60 -6.21 -12.78
N ALA A 93 -6.75 -5.01 -12.21
CA ALA A 93 -5.66 -4.01 -12.18
C ALA A 93 -4.40 -4.53 -11.48
N LEU A 94 -4.54 -5.33 -10.42
CA LEU A 94 -3.40 -5.97 -9.74
C LEU A 94 -2.71 -7.01 -10.63
N ARG A 95 -3.45 -7.80 -11.41
CA ARG A 95 -2.88 -8.73 -12.39
C ARG A 95 -2.11 -8.01 -13.50
N GLU A 96 -2.67 -6.92 -14.03
CA GLU A 96 -1.99 -6.07 -15.03
C GLU A 96 -0.68 -5.46 -14.48
N PHE A 97 -0.70 -5.04 -13.22
CA PHE A 97 0.51 -4.58 -12.54
C PHE A 97 1.55 -5.70 -12.44
N ALA A 98 1.14 -6.90 -12.00
CA ALA A 98 2.02 -8.06 -11.89
C ALA A 98 2.63 -8.42 -13.26
N GLU A 99 1.82 -8.51 -14.31
CA GLU A 99 2.25 -8.82 -15.68
C GLU A 99 3.26 -7.78 -16.19
N LYS A 100 2.94 -6.48 -16.05
CA LYS A 100 3.81 -5.39 -16.50
C LYS A 100 5.23 -5.45 -15.94
N PHE A 101 5.38 -5.92 -14.70
CA PHE A 101 6.68 -5.97 -14.02
C PHE A 101 7.27 -7.37 -13.88
N GLY A 102 6.63 -8.38 -14.48
CA GLY A 102 7.10 -9.78 -14.42
C GLY A 102 7.05 -10.37 -13.01
N LEU A 103 6.07 -9.95 -12.19
CA LEU A 103 5.92 -10.38 -10.80
C LEU A 103 4.88 -11.51 -10.70
N GLN A 104 5.08 -12.38 -9.71
CA GLN A 104 4.04 -13.29 -9.25
C GLN A 104 3.16 -12.60 -8.21
N LEU A 105 1.88 -12.93 -8.15
CA LEU A 105 0.94 -12.33 -7.21
C LEU A 105 1.32 -12.56 -5.74
N ASP A 106 1.99 -13.68 -5.44
CA ASP A 106 2.51 -14.01 -4.10
C ASP A 106 3.66 -13.12 -3.64
N GLN A 107 4.27 -12.35 -4.55
CA GLN A 107 5.32 -11.37 -4.29
C GLN A 107 4.78 -9.96 -4.02
N ILE A 108 3.46 -9.76 -4.10
CA ILE A 108 2.81 -8.45 -4.02
C ILE A 108 2.01 -8.34 -2.73
N CYS A 109 2.14 -7.20 -2.05
CA CYS A 109 1.20 -6.78 -1.00
C CYS A 109 0.15 -5.85 -1.62
N PHE A 110 -1.13 -6.09 -1.32
CA PHE A 110 -2.19 -5.12 -1.56
C PHE A 110 -2.58 -4.43 -0.25
N PHE A 111 -2.47 -3.10 -0.22
CA PHE A 111 -2.84 -2.27 0.92
C PHE A 111 -4.15 -1.56 0.61
N GLY A 112 -5.22 -1.92 1.28
CA GLY A 112 -6.57 -1.38 1.08
C GLY A 112 -7.30 -1.18 2.40
N ASP A 113 -8.46 -0.54 2.38
CA ASP A 113 -9.22 -0.18 3.58
C ASP A 113 -10.71 -0.54 3.54
N ASP A 114 -11.29 -0.80 2.37
CA ASP A 114 -12.72 -1.05 2.25
C ASP A 114 -13.03 -2.34 1.45
N VAL A 115 -14.28 -2.75 1.45
CA VAL A 115 -14.77 -4.02 0.87
C VAL A 115 -14.48 -4.19 -0.62
N ASN A 116 -14.34 -3.09 -1.36
CA ASN A 116 -13.97 -3.10 -2.78
C ASN A 116 -12.51 -3.53 -3.02
N ASP A 117 -11.69 -3.58 -1.95
CA ASP A 117 -10.29 -4.03 -1.99
C ASP A 117 -10.15 -5.54 -1.80
N LEU A 118 -11.15 -6.19 -1.19
CA LEU A 118 -11.06 -7.59 -0.78
C LEU A 118 -10.69 -8.52 -1.94
N PHE A 119 -11.26 -8.33 -3.14
CA PHE A 119 -10.94 -9.18 -4.30
C PHE A 119 -9.47 -9.06 -4.76
N ALA A 120 -8.88 -7.87 -4.63
CA ALA A 120 -7.45 -7.69 -4.89
C ALA A 120 -6.59 -8.27 -3.76
N MET A 121 -7.04 -8.12 -2.50
CA MET A 121 -6.37 -8.69 -1.35
C MET A 121 -6.37 -10.22 -1.37
N GLU A 122 -7.44 -10.86 -1.87
CA GLU A 122 -7.57 -12.32 -1.98
C GLU A 122 -6.52 -12.94 -2.89
N ILE A 123 -6.20 -12.26 -3.99
CA ILE A 123 -5.22 -12.76 -4.97
C ILE A 123 -3.78 -12.31 -4.69
N ALA A 124 -3.57 -11.32 -3.83
CA ALA A 124 -2.24 -10.87 -3.41
C ALA A 124 -1.60 -11.84 -2.43
N GLY A 125 -0.26 -11.96 -2.48
CA GLY A 125 0.50 -12.78 -1.52
C GLY A 125 0.39 -12.27 -0.10
N MET A 126 0.31 -10.95 0.08
CA MET A 126 0.10 -10.30 1.37
C MET A 126 -1.03 -9.26 1.27
N SER A 127 -1.77 -9.10 2.36
CA SER A 127 -2.77 -8.03 2.50
C SER A 127 -2.40 -7.13 3.66
N ALA A 128 -2.55 -5.83 3.49
CA ALA A 128 -2.35 -4.85 4.55
C ALA A 128 -3.54 -3.89 4.62
N CYS A 129 -3.83 -3.38 5.81
CA CYS A 129 -4.86 -2.36 6.00
C CYS A 129 -4.49 -1.37 7.11
N PRO A 130 -5.04 -0.14 7.08
CA PRO A 130 -4.94 0.81 8.18
C PRO A 130 -5.79 0.35 9.38
N ALA A 131 -5.54 0.95 10.56
CA ALA A 131 -6.27 0.62 11.79
C ALA A 131 -7.78 0.93 11.70
N ASN A 132 -8.15 1.94 10.90
CA ASN A 132 -9.53 2.39 10.68
C ASN A 132 -10.19 1.82 9.42
N ALA A 133 -9.64 0.76 8.83
CA ALA A 133 -10.29 0.06 7.72
C ALA A 133 -11.66 -0.50 8.12
N ALA A 134 -12.50 -0.79 7.14
CA ALA A 134 -13.78 -1.43 7.37
C ALA A 134 -13.62 -2.73 8.18
N ASP A 135 -14.53 -3.01 9.11
CA ASP A 135 -14.46 -4.16 10.02
C ASP A 135 -14.26 -5.49 9.29
N GLU A 136 -14.83 -5.64 8.10
CA GLU A 136 -14.68 -6.84 7.27
C GLU A 136 -13.26 -6.99 6.76
N VAL A 137 -12.65 -5.89 6.33
CA VAL A 137 -11.24 -5.84 5.88
C VAL A 137 -10.29 -6.13 7.05
N VAL A 138 -10.51 -5.49 8.21
CA VAL A 138 -9.69 -5.74 9.41
C VAL A 138 -9.75 -7.21 9.81
N ARG A 139 -10.95 -7.83 9.80
CA ARG A 139 -11.11 -9.26 10.09
C ARG A 139 -10.36 -10.13 9.08
N TYR A 140 -10.55 -9.86 7.78
CA TYR A 140 -9.88 -10.60 6.72
C TYR A 140 -8.34 -10.53 6.84
N VAL A 141 -7.79 -9.32 6.99
CA VAL A 141 -6.34 -9.13 7.13
C VAL A 141 -5.81 -9.74 8.43
N SER A 142 -6.56 -9.64 9.54
CA SER A 142 -6.20 -10.28 10.82
C SER A 142 -6.17 -11.80 10.72
N ASP A 143 -7.06 -12.41 9.95
CA ASP A 143 -7.04 -13.86 9.71
C ASP A 143 -5.82 -14.26 8.88
N ARG A 144 -5.47 -13.51 7.84
CA ARG A 144 -4.24 -13.70 7.07
C ARG A 144 -2.97 -13.47 7.91
N ALA A 145 -3.02 -12.56 8.87
CA ALA A 145 -1.90 -12.34 9.79
C ALA A 145 -1.54 -13.60 10.60
N LYS A 146 -2.50 -14.51 10.85
CA LYS A 146 -2.25 -15.77 11.54
C LYS A 146 -1.29 -16.71 10.77
N THR A 147 -1.18 -16.53 9.47
CA THR A 147 -0.26 -17.28 8.59
C THR A 147 0.94 -16.46 8.12
N GLY A 148 1.05 -15.20 8.56
CA GLY A 148 2.14 -14.30 8.18
C GLY A 148 1.93 -13.54 6.87
N SER A 149 0.72 -13.60 6.29
CA SER A 149 0.37 -12.92 5.03
C SER A 149 -0.60 -11.75 5.22
N GLY A 150 -0.76 -11.25 6.46
CA GLY A 150 -1.59 -10.10 6.80
C GLY A 150 -0.86 -9.10 7.69
N PHE A 151 -1.08 -7.81 7.47
CA PHE A 151 -0.55 -6.72 8.28
C PHE A 151 -1.64 -5.68 8.57
N VAL A 152 -2.06 -5.58 9.82
CA VAL A 152 -2.95 -4.49 10.27
C VAL A 152 -2.06 -3.41 10.88
N SER A 153 -2.11 -2.19 10.33
CA SER A 153 -1.38 -1.05 10.87
C SER A 153 -1.91 -0.66 12.24
N THR A 154 -1.06 -0.08 13.08
CA THR A 154 -1.48 0.59 14.33
C THR A 154 -1.98 2.01 14.09
N GLU A 155 -1.71 2.57 12.91
CA GLU A 155 -2.10 3.92 12.52
C GLU A 155 -3.24 3.90 11.52
N ASN A 156 -4.03 4.97 11.48
CA ASN A 156 -5.09 5.17 10.51
C ASN A 156 -4.53 5.57 9.14
N GLY A 157 -5.34 5.38 8.10
CA GLY A 157 -5.03 5.83 6.75
C GLY A 157 -4.77 7.34 6.67
N GLY A 158 -3.81 7.74 5.85
CA GLY A 158 -3.42 9.14 5.66
C GLY A 158 -2.70 9.80 6.82
N ILE A 159 -2.42 9.09 7.90
CA ILE A 159 -1.72 9.64 9.09
C ILE A 159 -0.63 8.72 9.65
N GLY A 160 -0.09 7.80 8.84
CA GLY A 160 1.04 6.96 9.23
C GLY A 160 0.86 5.47 8.98
N ALA A 161 -0.28 5.02 8.45
CA ALA A 161 -0.53 3.60 8.21
C ALA A 161 0.50 2.97 7.25
N VAL A 162 0.82 3.65 6.15
CA VAL A 162 1.82 3.19 5.19
C VAL A 162 3.23 3.30 5.78
N ARG A 163 3.47 4.27 6.64
CA ARG A 163 4.76 4.42 7.32
C ARG A 163 5.02 3.26 8.28
N THR A 164 4.06 2.84 9.09
CA THR A 164 4.24 1.69 9.99
C THR A 164 4.49 0.40 9.22
N PHE A 165 3.82 0.21 8.09
CA PHE A 165 4.09 -0.91 7.19
C PHE A 165 5.52 -0.84 6.62
N ALA A 166 5.96 0.33 6.16
CA ALA A 166 7.32 0.53 5.65
C ALA A 166 8.39 0.20 6.71
N ASP A 167 8.19 0.66 7.95
CA ASP A 167 9.09 0.38 9.06
C ASP A 167 9.14 -1.13 9.38
N ALA A 168 8.01 -1.84 9.27
CA ALA A 168 7.97 -3.29 9.43
C ALA A 168 8.73 -4.03 8.30
N VAL A 169 8.61 -3.58 7.04
CA VAL A 169 9.38 -4.13 5.91
C VAL A 169 10.89 -3.89 6.10
N LEU A 170 11.27 -2.68 6.54
CA LEU A 170 12.67 -2.36 6.86
C LEU A 170 13.22 -3.30 7.93
N ALA A 171 12.51 -3.43 9.04
CA ALA A 171 12.90 -4.31 10.14
C ALA A 171 13.03 -5.77 9.70
N ALA A 172 12.07 -6.26 8.89
CA ALA A 172 12.11 -7.63 8.35
C ALA A 172 13.34 -7.88 7.44
N ARG A 173 13.90 -6.82 6.85
CA ARG A 173 15.09 -6.88 5.99
C ARG A 173 16.39 -6.50 6.70
N ASP A 174 16.36 -6.36 8.02
CA ASP A 174 17.51 -5.95 8.84
C ASP A 174 18.08 -4.59 8.37
N GLN A 175 17.21 -3.66 7.94
CA GLN A 175 17.57 -2.34 7.45
C GLN A 175 17.09 -1.23 8.39
N SER A 176 17.86 -0.17 8.54
CA SER A 176 17.39 1.04 9.20
C SER A 176 16.85 2.07 8.19
N GLY A 177 15.85 2.84 8.59
CA GLY A 177 15.31 3.91 7.75
C GLY A 177 16.37 4.96 7.39
N ARG A 178 17.34 5.21 8.29
CA ARG A 178 18.47 6.12 8.05
C ARG A 178 19.38 5.61 6.93
N ASP A 179 19.77 4.34 6.98
CA ASP A 179 20.69 3.77 6.00
C ASP A 179 20.03 3.69 4.62
N VAL A 180 18.76 3.25 4.57
CA VAL A 180 17.98 3.19 3.32
C VAL A 180 17.76 4.59 2.74
N PHE A 181 17.55 5.62 3.59
CA PHE A 181 17.40 7.00 3.11
C PHE A 181 18.65 7.52 2.40
N LEU A 182 19.84 7.06 2.79
CA LEU A 182 21.11 7.42 2.16
C LEU A 182 21.39 6.64 0.87
N MET A 183 20.65 5.55 0.60
CA MET A 183 20.76 4.83 -0.65
C MET A 183 20.26 5.68 -1.83
N LYS A 184 20.94 5.56 -2.98
CA LYS A 184 20.42 6.16 -4.21
C LYS A 184 19.09 5.48 -4.57
N ALA A 185 18.03 6.27 -4.74
CA ALA A 185 16.75 5.71 -5.19
C ALA A 185 16.92 5.15 -6.62
N PRO A 186 16.29 4.01 -6.95
CA PRO A 186 16.21 3.53 -8.33
C PRO A 186 15.55 4.61 -9.21
N GLU A 187 16.04 4.75 -10.45
CA GLU A 187 15.44 5.63 -11.47
C GLU A 187 14.07 5.11 -11.92
#